data_65286b2edf2196eb65e0e531123ff357
#
_entry.id   65286b2edf2196eb65e0e531123ff357
#
_cell.length_a   1.000
_cell.length_b   1.000
_cell.length_c   1.000
_cell.angle_alpha   90.00
_cell.angle_beta   90.00
_cell.angle_gamma   90.00
#
_symmetry.space_group_name_H-M   'P 1'
#
loop_
_entity.id
_entity.type
_entity.pdbx_description
1 polymer ?
#
loop_
_entity_poly.entity_id
_entity_poly.type
_entity_poly.pdbx_seq_one_letter_code
_entity_poly.pdbx_strand_id
1 'polypeptide(L)'
;MKNKDLFFMHKQIFFLFLSLFFVFCFSCSDSSPQISGIFKTLIYEFNSEDEKANIRLSVFLTPSQDVRRSKSMEVIHHDSQFVWKINTPQVYAHDNKNYIGHSSLIVPEDFIFPEGLFEVAYYDVADRKITENINVTPLKSMMETEEGFVKASDVRSKKAGTECTQKKIIICDEIGKEIFFGFYSSKLDTNDKILKLFPDAVTKRIYYCNQNNSVGILLPTENIKN
;
A
#
# COMPACT_ATOMS: atom_id res chain seq x y z
N MET A 1 0.44 -42.70 61.82
CA MET A 1 -0.64 -42.25 60.89
C MET A 1 -0.39 -40.89 60.24
N LYS A 2 0.35 -39.98 60.84
CA LYS A 2 0.53 -38.60 60.27
C LYS A 2 1.31 -38.47 58.90
N ASN A 3 2.21 -39.38 58.59
CA ASN A 3 3.05 -39.22 57.36
C ASN A 3 2.37 -39.65 56.04
N LYS A 4 1.36 -40.51 56.08
CA LYS A 4 0.63 -40.91 54.84
C LYS A 4 -0.31 -39.85 54.37
N ASP A 5 -0.94 -39.10 55.26
CA ASP A 5 -1.89 -38.04 54.91
C ASP A 5 -1.15 -36.83 54.29
N LEU A 6 0.05 -36.52 54.78
CA LEU A 6 0.88 -35.45 54.27
C LEU A 6 1.36 -35.77 52.83
N PHE A 7 1.73 -37.01 52.57
CA PHE A 7 2.17 -37.46 51.25
C PHE A 7 1.01 -37.44 50.23
N PHE A 8 -0.17 -37.81 50.68
CA PHE A 8 -1.38 -37.76 49.81
C PHE A 8 -1.78 -36.33 49.48
N MET A 9 -1.65 -35.42 50.41
CA MET A 9 -1.95 -34.00 50.23
C MET A 9 -0.97 -33.35 49.24
N HIS A 10 0.33 -33.65 49.30
CA HIS A 10 1.32 -33.15 48.32
C HIS A 10 1.06 -33.67 46.90
N LYS A 11 0.61 -34.93 46.79
CA LYS A 11 0.27 -35.53 45.48
C LYS A 11 -0.96 -34.87 44.84
N GLN A 12 -1.97 -34.53 45.65
CA GLN A 12 -3.14 -33.81 45.18
C GLN A 12 -2.82 -32.38 44.73
N ILE A 13 -1.98 -31.66 45.50
CA ILE A 13 -1.53 -30.30 45.15
C ILE A 13 -0.71 -30.33 43.87
N PHE A 14 0.17 -31.31 43.69
CA PHE A 14 0.95 -31.47 42.46
C PHE A 14 0.07 -31.72 41.24
N PHE A 15 -0.94 -32.59 41.34
CA PHE A 15 -1.90 -32.82 40.25
C PHE A 15 -2.74 -31.58 39.94
N LEU A 16 -3.09 -30.81 40.95
CA LEU A 16 -3.83 -29.55 40.77
C LEU A 16 -2.99 -28.50 40.05
N PHE A 17 -1.71 -28.36 40.42
CA PHE A 17 -0.75 -27.50 39.72
C PHE A 17 -0.50 -27.96 38.27
N LEU A 18 -0.37 -29.27 38.06
CA LEU A 18 -0.17 -29.84 36.71
C LEU A 18 -1.39 -29.61 35.83
N SER A 19 -2.62 -29.77 36.35
CA SER A 19 -3.85 -29.50 35.61
C SER A 19 -4.02 -28.01 35.28
N LEU A 20 -3.65 -27.12 36.24
CA LEU A 20 -3.68 -25.67 36.01
C LEU A 20 -2.67 -25.26 34.91
N PHE A 21 -1.48 -25.86 34.91
CA PHE A 21 -0.46 -25.62 33.88
C PHE A 21 -0.94 -26.04 32.46
N PHE A 22 -1.65 -27.17 32.35
CA PHE A 22 -2.25 -27.61 31.09
C PHE A 22 -3.32 -26.63 30.60
N VAL A 23 -4.12 -26.04 31.46
CA VAL A 23 -5.16 -25.06 31.06
C VAL A 23 -4.52 -23.79 30.46
N PHE A 24 -3.40 -23.34 31.01
CA PHE A 24 -2.66 -22.17 30.47
C PHE A 24 -1.97 -22.47 29.15
N CYS A 25 -1.57 -23.71 28.87
CA CYS A 25 -0.95 -24.08 27.60
C CYS A 25 -1.93 -24.13 26.42
N PHE A 26 -3.23 -24.29 26.64
CA PHE A 26 -4.25 -24.33 25.59
C PHE A 26 -4.98 -22.99 25.37
N SER A 27 -4.62 -21.92 26.08
CA SER A 27 -5.27 -20.61 25.98
C SER A 27 -4.75 -19.74 24.84
N CYS A 28 -3.87 -20.23 23.97
CA CYS A 28 -3.52 -19.54 22.73
C CYS A 28 -4.52 -19.95 21.63
N SER A 29 -5.72 -19.39 21.64
CA SER A 29 -6.55 -19.39 20.44
C SER A 29 -6.02 -18.33 19.48
N ASP A 30 -5.00 -18.68 18.74
CA ASP A 30 -4.53 -17.89 17.62
C ASP A 30 -5.61 -17.95 16.53
N SER A 31 -6.49 -16.95 16.48
CA SER A 31 -7.44 -16.79 15.38
C SER A 31 -6.65 -16.72 14.08
N SER A 32 -7.09 -17.46 13.08
CA SER A 32 -6.50 -17.38 11.73
C SER A 32 -6.48 -15.92 11.30
N PRO A 33 -5.38 -15.44 10.71
CA PRO A 33 -5.33 -14.10 10.17
C PRO A 33 -6.45 -13.93 9.13
N GLN A 34 -6.99 -12.72 8.99
CA GLN A 34 -7.99 -12.37 7.99
C GLN A 34 -7.61 -11.02 7.37
N ILE A 35 -8.00 -10.80 6.14
CA ILE A 35 -7.87 -9.51 5.46
C ILE A 35 -9.24 -8.83 5.53
N SER A 36 -9.32 -7.66 6.16
CA SER A 36 -10.56 -6.88 6.26
C SER A 36 -10.74 -5.89 5.10
N GLY A 37 -9.72 -5.65 4.33
CA GLY A 37 -9.76 -4.80 3.13
C GLY A 37 -8.47 -4.87 2.35
N ILE A 38 -8.59 -4.66 1.04
CA ILE A 38 -7.46 -4.56 0.12
C ILE A 38 -7.60 -3.32 -0.75
N PHE A 39 -6.51 -2.59 -0.91
CA PHE A 39 -6.45 -1.34 -1.64
C PHE A 39 -5.38 -1.45 -2.71
N LYS A 40 -5.70 -1.06 -3.93
CA LYS A 40 -4.77 -1.06 -5.05
C LYS A 40 -4.89 0.24 -5.81
N THR A 41 -3.77 0.71 -6.32
CA THR A 41 -3.72 1.86 -7.22
C THR A 41 -2.64 1.62 -8.28
N LEU A 42 -3.01 1.61 -9.54
CA LEU A 42 -2.07 1.64 -10.66
C LEU A 42 -1.67 3.10 -10.88
N ILE A 43 -0.39 3.41 -10.81
CA ILE A 43 0.11 4.78 -10.87
C ILE A 43 0.99 4.95 -12.11
N TYR A 44 0.65 5.90 -12.95
CA TYR A 44 1.46 6.41 -14.05
C TYR A 44 2.25 7.61 -13.53
N GLU A 45 3.55 7.45 -13.35
CA GLU A 45 4.42 8.47 -12.78
C GLU A 45 5.35 9.07 -13.83
N PHE A 46 5.20 10.36 -14.09
CA PHE A 46 6.06 11.12 -14.98
C PHE A 46 7.21 11.77 -14.19
N ASN A 47 8.45 11.52 -14.60
CA ASN A 47 9.62 12.17 -14.02
C ASN A 47 9.92 13.50 -14.71
N SER A 48 9.61 13.60 -16.01
CA SER A 48 9.74 14.82 -16.81
C SER A 48 8.54 15.04 -17.72
N GLU A 49 8.46 16.21 -18.37
CA GLU A 49 7.35 16.55 -19.28
C GLU A 49 7.36 15.72 -20.57
N ASP A 50 8.54 15.30 -21.02
CA ASP A 50 8.76 14.71 -22.35
C ASP A 50 9.06 13.20 -22.31
N GLU A 51 9.15 12.61 -21.13
CA GLU A 51 9.39 11.18 -20.98
C GLU A 51 8.10 10.38 -20.83
N LYS A 52 8.19 9.08 -21.14
CA LYS A 52 7.15 8.11 -20.88
C LYS A 52 6.91 7.97 -19.38
N ALA A 53 5.67 7.75 -18.98
CA ALA A 53 5.33 7.44 -17.59
C ALA A 53 5.91 6.10 -17.15
N ASN A 54 6.52 6.07 -15.97
CA ASN A 54 6.80 4.84 -15.25
C ASN A 54 5.49 4.30 -14.66
N ILE A 55 5.24 3.00 -14.85
CA ILE A 55 4.04 2.36 -14.32
C ILE A 55 4.43 1.57 -13.07
N ARG A 56 3.74 1.84 -11.96
CA ARG A 56 3.89 1.08 -10.72
C ARG A 56 2.54 0.75 -10.10
N LEU A 57 2.48 -0.39 -9.46
CA LEU A 57 1.30 -0.80 -8.69
C LEU A 57 1.57 -0.57 -7.20
N SER A 58 0.64 0.08 -6.55
CA SER A 58 0.57 0.19 -5.10
C SER A 58 -0.48 -0.78 -4.59
N VAL A 59 -0.12 -1.66 -3.66
CA VAL A 59 -1.04 -2.63 -3.04
C VAL A 59 -0.87 -2.58 -1.53
N PHE A 60 -1.97 -2.35 -0.82
CA PHE A 60 -2.04 -2.39 0.63
C PHE A 60 -3.22 -3.22 1.08
N LEU A 61 -3.05 -3.94 2.17
CA LEU A 61 -4.13 -4.67 2.83
C LEU A 61 -4.24 -4.27 4.30
N THR A 62 -5.41 -4.50 4.88
CA THR A 62 -5.68 -4.29 6.30
C THR A 62 -5.83 -5.67 6.96
N PRO A 63 -4.79 -6.17 7.69
CA PRO A 63 -4.91 -7.42 8.41
C PRO A 63 -5.79 -7.25 9.65
N SER A 64 -6.53 -8.29 10.03
CA SER A 64 -7.34 -8.29 11.26
C SER A 64 -6.50 -8.44 12.54
N GLN A 65 -5.26 -8.86 12.39
CA GLN A 65 -4.31 -9.06 13.48
C GLN A 65 -3.30 -7.91 13.59
N ASP A 66 -2.52 -7.91 14.67
CA ASP A 66 -1.45 -6.94 14.87
C ASP A 66 -0.45 -6.96 13.70
N VAL A 67 -0.19 -5.81 13.11
CA VAL A 67 0.72 -5.62 11.99
C VAL A 67 2.16 -6.07 12.28
N ARG A 68 2.57 -6.09 13.54
CA ARG A 68 3.88 -6.61 13.97
C ARG A 68 4.04 -8.12 13.73
N ARG A 69 2.94 -8.82 13.45
CA ARG A 69 2.94 -10.24 13.05
C ARG A 69 3.10 -10.44 11.56
N SER A 70 3.27 -9.40 10.79
CA SER A 70 3.46 -9.48 9.34
C SER A 70 4.88 -9.90 9.01
N LYS A 71 5.02 -10.91 8.14
CA LYS A 71 6.31 -11.40 7.68
C LYS A 71 6.62 -10.94 6.26
N SER A 72 5.74 -11.26 5.33
CA SER A 72 5.94 -10.96 3.90
C SER A 72 4.63 -10.90 3.14
N MET A 73 4.71 -10.40 1.91
CA MET A 73 3.62 -10.45 0.95
C MET A 73 4.15 -10.88 -0.43
N GLU A 74 3.27 -11.43 -1.23
CA GLU A 74 3.50 -11.69 -2.65
C GLU A 74 2.32 -11.13 -3.45
N VAL A 75 2.62 -10.55 -4.62
CA VAL A 75 1.60 -10.15 -5.59
C VAL A 75 1.91 -10.91 -6.86
N ILE A 76 1.01 -11.79 -7.27
CA ILE A 76 1.21 -12.80 -8.31
C ILE A 76 0.22 -12.52 -9.44
N HIS A 77 0.71 -12.25 -10.64
CA HIS A 77 -0.15 -12.15 -11.82
C HIS A 77 -0.58 -13.54 -12.28
N HIS A 78 -1.90 -13.76 -12.41
CA HIS A 78 -2.46 -15.08 -12.62
C HIS A 78 -2.00 -15.73 -13.91
N ASP A 79 -1.99 -14.99 -15.02
CA ASP A 79 -1.72 -15.58 -16.34
C ASP A 79 -0.21 -15.76 -16.62
N SER A 80 0.60 -14.72 -16.34
CA SER A 80 2.04 -14.78 -16.60
C SER A 80 2.85 -15.42 -15.49
N GLN A 81 2.25 -15.64 -14.30
CA GLN A 81 2.94 -16.10 -13.09
C GLN A 81 4.07 -15.18 -12.63
N PHE A 82 4.07 -13.92 -13.10
CA PHE A 82 5.01 -12.90 -12.62
C PHE A 82 4.73 -12.58 -11.16
N VAL A 83 5.77 -12.51 -10.31
CA VAL A 83 5.64 -12.37 -8.86
C VAL A 83 6.48 -11.22 -8.35
N TRP A 84 5.85 -10.29 -7.62
CA TRP A 84 6.56 -9.37 -6.72
C TRP A 84 6.62 -9.99 -5.33
N LYS A 85 7.85 -10.22 -4.81
CA LYS A 85 8.08 -10.68 -3.45
C LYS A 85 8.45 -9.51 -2.55
N ILE A 86 7.66 -9.29 -1.51
CA ILE A 86 7.79 -8.19 -0.56
C ILE A 86 8.21 -8.78 0.78
N ASN A 87 9.52 -8.89 1.02
CA ASN A 87 10.06 -9.49 2.24
C ASN A 87 9.92 -8.58 3.46
N THR A 88 9.78 -7.27 3.25
CA THR A 88 9.60 -6.28 4.31
C THR A 88 8.48 -5.32 3.89
N PRO A 89 7.21 -5.67 4.16
CA PRO A 89 6.10 -4.80 3.83
C PRO A 89 6.17 -3.46 4.57
N GLN A 90 5.80 -2.39 3.87
CA GLN A 90 5.61 -1.07 4.47
C GLN A 90 4.37 -1.08 5.36
N VAL A 91 4.44 -0.39 6.49
CA VAL A 91 3.31 -0.25 7.41
C VAL A 91 2.93 1.22 7.50
N TYR A 92 1.66 1.52 7.24
CA TYR A 92 1.08 2.85 7.41
C TYR A 92 -0.07 2.79 8.41
N ALA A 93 -0.12 3.78 9.31
CA ALA A 93 -1.22 3.97 10.23
C ALA A 93 -2.05 5.18 9.79
N HIS A 94 -3.35 5.01 9.58
CA HIS A 94 -4.27 6.08 9.23
C HIS A 94 -5.67 5.74 9.77
N ASP A 95 -6.36 6.73 10.37
CA ASP A 95 -7.71 6.59 10.93
C ASP A 95 -7.89 5.35 11.82
N ASN A 96 -6.95 5.13 12.76
CA ASN A 96 -6.91 3.98 13.67
C ASN A 96 -6.85 2.61 12.97
N LYS A 97 -6.48 2.57 11.70
CA LYS A 97 -6.23 1.34 10.94
C LYS A 97 -4.77 1.26 10.54
N ASN A 98 -4.26 0.04 10.48
CA ASN A 98 -2.94 -0.22 9.96
C ASN A 98 -3.06 -0.87 8.58
N TYR A 99 -2.29 -0.36 7.66
CA TYR A 99 -2.19 -0.83 6.28
C TYR A 99 -0.81 -1.42 6.06
N ILE A 100 -0.75 -2.58 5.43
CA ILE A 100 0.50 -3.28 5.13
C ILE A 100 0.56 -3.50 3.63
N GLY A 101 1.69 -3.20 3.02
CA GLY A 101 1.82 -3.37 1.59
C GLY A 101 3.10 -2.80 1.01
N HIS A 102 3.03 -2.42 -0.25
CA HIS A 102 4.12 -1.74 -0.95
C HIS A 102 3.56 -0.74 -1.95
N SER A 103 4.16 0.46 -1.98
CA SER A 103 3.69 1.56 -2.82
C SER A 103 4.32 1.58 -4.22
N SER A 104 5.33 0.74 -4.50
CA SER A 104 6.11 0.79 -5.73
C SER A 104 6.47 -0.61 -6.23
N LEU A 105 5.47 -1.33 -6.71
CA LEU A 105 5.67 -2.59 -7.41
C LEU A 105 5.83 -2.26 -8.90
N ILE A 106 7.06 -2.35 -9.39
CA ILE A 106 7.44 -2.07 -10.78
C ILE A 106 7.74 -3.36 -11.51
N VAL A 107 7.58 -3.35 -12.82
CA VAL A 107 8.07 -4.42 -13.70
C VAL A 107 9.47 -4.05 -14.23
N PRO A 108 10.30 -5.02 -14.62
CA PRO A 108 11.53 -4.74 -15.35
C PRO A 108 11.29 -3.89 -16.60
N GLU A 109 12.29 -3.13 -17.02
CA GLU A 109 12.19 -2.10 -18.07
C GLU A 109 11.67 -2.66 -19.42
N ASP A 110 12.03 -3.89 -19.75
CA ASP A 110 11.61 -4.57 -20.99
C ASP A 110 10.26 -5.30 -20.88
N PHE A 111 9.60 -5.22 -19.73
CA PHE A 111 8.32 -5.88 -19.52
C PHE A 111 7.16 -4.90 -19.64
N ILE A 112 6.12 -5.32 -20.36
CA ILE A 112 4.83 -4.62 -20.35
C ILE A 112 4.16 -4.91 -19.01
N PHE A 113 3.63 -3.87 -18.36
CA PHE A 113 2.89 -4.03 -17.11
C PHE A 113 1.70 -4.96 -17.35
N PRO A 114 1.60 -6.11 -16.66
CA PRO A 114 0.54 -7.07 -16.90
C PRO A 114 -0.81 -6.53 -16.41
N GLU A 115 -1.87 -6.78 -17.20
CA GLU A 115 -3.25 -6.47 -16.84
C GLU A 115 -4.00 -7.75 -16.44
N GLY A 116 -5.07 -7.62 -15.66
CA GLY A 116 -5.93 -8.75 -15.32
C GLY A 116 -5.93 -9.08 -13.84
N LEU A 117 -6.05 -10.37 -13.56
CA LEU A 117 -6.22 -10.90 -12.20
C LEU A 117 -4.86 -11.13 -11.53
N PHE A 118 -4.76 -10.64 -10.29
CA PHE A 118 -3.62 -10.88 -9.42
C PHE A 118 -4.08 -11.50 -8.11
N GLU A 119 -3.37 -12.51 -7.63
CA GLU A 119 -3.46 -13.00 -6.25
C GLU A 119 -2.53 -12.16 -5.38
N VAL A 120 -3.04 -11.65 -4.26
CA VAL A 120 -2.25 -11.03 -3.21
C VAL A 120 -2.18 -11.99 -2.04
N ALA A 121 -1.01 -12.54 -1.79
CA ALA A 121 -0.74 -13.45 -0.70
C ALA A 121 -0.06 -12.70 0.46
N TYR A 122 -0.61 -12.85 1.65
CA TYR A 122 -0.06 -12.32 2.89
C TYR A 122 0.40 -13.47 3.78
N TYR A 123 1.57 -13.34 4.37
CA TYR A 123 2.16 -14.31 5.29
C TYR A 123 2.42 -13.67 6.64
N ASP A 124 1.99 -14.31 7.71
CA ASP A 124 2.33 -13.91 9.06
C ASP A 124 3.64 -14.58 9.56
N VAL A 125 4.10 -14.20 10.76
CA VAL A 125 5.31 -14.77 11.38
C VAL A 125 5.21 -16.26 11.70
N ALA A 126 4.01 -16.84 11.70
CA ALA A 126 3.77 -18.28 11.85
C ALA A 126 3.64 -19.00 10.48
N ASP A 127 4.01 -18.33 9.38
CA ASP A 127 3.91 -18.83 8.01
C ASP A 127 2.46 -19.18 7.57
N ARG A 128 1.46 -18.60 8.23
CA ARG A 128 0.08 -18.76 7.81
C ARG A 128 -0.18 -17.85 6.62
N LYS A 129 -0.63 -18.45 5.51
CA LYS A 129 -0.94 -17.76 4.25
C LYS A 129 -2.41 -17.41 4.19
N ILE A 130 -2.71 -16.18 3.75
CA ILE A 130 -4.04 -15.76 3.31
C ILE A 130 -3.91 -15.14 1.95
N THR A 131 -4.90 -15.34 1.10
CA THR A 131 -4.92 -14.78 -0.25
C THR A 131 -6.21 -14.02 -0.51
N GLU A 132 -6.07 -12.95 -1.29
CA GLU A 132 -7.15 -12.17 -1.86
C GLU A 132 -6.85 -11.87 -3.32
N ASN A 133 -7.89 -11.68 -4.12
CA ASN A 133 -7.74 -11.38 -5.52
C ASN A 133 -8.02 -9.90 -5.81
N ILE A 134 -7.20 -9.32 -6.68
CA ILE A 134 -7.43 -7.97 -7.23
C ILE A 134 -7.39 -8.03 -8.75
N ASN A 135 -8.20 -7.20 -9.40
CA ASN A 135 -8.13 -7.01 -10.84
C ASN A 135 -7.48 -5.66 -11.15
N VAL A 136 -6.46 -5.63 -11.99
CA VAL A 136 -5.76 -4.42 -12.41
C VAL A 136 -6.00 -4.18 -13.89
N THR A 137 -6.53 -3.00 -14.23
CA THR A 137 -6.83 -2.62 -15.60
C THR A 137 -6.12 -1.30 -15.91
N PRO A 138 -5.12 -1.29 -16.80
CA PRO A 138 -4.49 -0.07 -17.28
C PRO A 138 -5.49 0.86 -17.99
N LEU A 139 -5.20 2.17 -17.97
CA LEU A 139 -6.00 3.15 -18.71
C LEU A 139 -5.68 3.05 -20.19
N LYS A 140 -6.69 2.87 -21.03
CA LYS A 140 -6.53 2.85 -22.48
C LYS A 140 -5.94 4.16 -23.01
N SER A 141 -6.33 5.29 -22.43
CA SER A 141 -5.84 6.62 -22.79
C SER A 141 -4.37 6.87 -22.40
N MET A 142 -3.76 5.96 -21.65
CA MET A 142 -2.35 6.01 -21.23
C MET A 142 -1.48 4.95 -21.92
N MET A 143 -2.08 4.16 -22.81
CA MET A 143 -1.34 3.17 -23.60
C MET A 143 -0.57 3.85 -24.74
N GLU A 144 0.53 3.25 -25.16
CA GLU A 144 1.25 3.66 -26.35
C GLU A 144 0.38 3.52 -27.60
N THR A 145 0.49 4.47 -28.50
CA THR A 145 -0.17 4.49 -29.79
C THR A 145 0.87 4.40 -30.90
N GLU A 146 0.44 4.25 -32.16
CA GLU A 146 1.33 4.31 -33.32
C GLU A 146 2.08 5.65 -33.42
N GLU A 147 1.53 6.72 -32.81
CA GLU A 147 2.13 8.06 -32.77
C GLU A 147 3.19 8.21 -31.67
N GLY A 148 3.34 7.21 -30.79
CA GLY A 148 4.31 7.18 -29.70
C GLY A 148 3.68 7.03 -28.31
N PHE A 149 4.45 7.36 -27.29
CA PHE A 149 4.02 7.28 -25.89
C PHE A 149 3.34 8.58 -25.41
N VAL A 150 2.47 8.43 -24.40
CA VAL A 150 1.78 9.55 -23.76
C VAL A 150 2.77 10.36 -22.91
N LYS A 151 2.73 11.69 -23.05
CA LYS A 151 3.54 12.66 -22.29
C LYS A 151 2.75 13.33 -21.18
N ALA A 152 3.44 13.92 -20.20
CA ALA A 152 2.79 14.70 -19.15
C ALA A 152 1.98 15.87 -19.69
N SER A 153 2.44 16.52 -20.79
CA SER A 153 1.73 17.60 -21.47
C SER A 153 0.39 17.15 -22.07
N ASP A 154 0.26 15.89 -22.53
CA ASP A 154 -0.99 15.34 -23.04
C ASP A 154 -2.02 15.17 -21.90
N VAL A 155 -1.57 14.76 -20.72
CA VAL A 155 -2.42 14.68 -19.52
C VAL A 155 -2.87 16.09 -19.11
N ARG A 156 -1.98 17.07 -19.09
CA ARG A 156 -2.32 18.47 -18.74
C ARG A 156 -3.35 19.06 -19.71
N SER A 157 -3.23 18.77 -20.99
CA SER A 157 -4.15 19.21 -22.05
C SER A 157 -5.40 18.36 -22.18
N LYS A 158 -5.57 17.33 -21.33
CA LYS A 158 -6.69 16.38 -21.35
C LYS A 158 -6.81 15.56 -22.65
N LYS A 159 -5.71 15.35 -23.36
CA LYS A 159 -5.63 14.42 -24.49
C LYS A 159 -5.48 12.97 -24.02
N ALA A 160 -4.90 12.78 -22.83
CA ALA A 160 -4.73 11.48 -22.20
C ALA A 160 -5.16 11.52 -20.71
N GLY A 161 -5.37 10.35 -20.11
CA GLY A 161 -5.74 10.23 -18.68
C GLY A 161 -7.12 10.81 -18.34
N THR A 162 -8.04 10.88 -19.30
CA THR A 162 -9.35 11.55 -19.15
C THR A 162 -10.26 10.88 -18.13
N GLU A 163 -10.01 9.62 -17.79
CA GLU A 163 -10.72 8.85 -16.75
C GLU A 163 -10.36 9.30 -15.33
N CYS A 164 -9.22 9.99 -15.17
CA CYS A 164 -8.77 10.54 -13.91
C CYS A 164 -9.27 11.98 -13.73
N THR A 165 -10.50 12.12 -13.25
CA THR A 165 -11.22 13.41 -13.16
C THR A 165 -10.93 14.18 -11.87
N GLN A 166 -10.47 13.52 -10.82
CA GLN A 166 -10.13 14.17 -9.57
C GLN A 166 -8.70 14.72 -9.63
N LYS A 167 -8.55 16.01 -9.38
CA LYS A 167 -7.25 16.68 -9.33
C LYS A 167 -6.86 16.93 -7.87
N LYS A 168 -5.70 16.42 -7.46
CA LYS A 168 -5.11 16.62 -6.15
C LYS A 168 -3.73 17.25 -6.29
N ILE A 169 -3.19 17.75 -5.19
CA ILE A 169 -1.84 18.33 -5.12
C ILE A 169 -1.10 17.70 -3.93
N ILE A 170 0.15 17.38 -4.16
CA ILE A 170 1.13 16.97 -3.14
C ILE A 170 2.09 18.14 -2.98
N ILE A 171 2.36 18.57 -1.74
CA ILE A 171 3.33 19.61 -1.43
C ILE A 171 4.34 19.03 -0.47
N CYS A 172 5.63 19.20 -0.77
CA CYS A 172 6.73 18.68 0.03
C CYS A 172 7.68 19.80 0.49
N ASP A 173 8.34 19.56 1.63
CA ASP A 173 9.39 20.39 2.17
C ASP A 173 10.75 20.12 1.51
N GLU A 174 11.82 20.73 2.04
CA GLU A 174 13.19 20.64 1.54
C GLU A 174 13.77 19.21 1.55
N ILE A 175 13.35 18.38 2.51
CA ILE A 175 13.80 16.98 2.60
C ILE A 175 12.89 16.02 1.85
N GLY A 176 11.91 16.55 1.08
CA GLY A 176 10.96 15.73 0.32
C GLY A 176 9.85 15.12 1.15
N LYS A 177 9.68 15.55 2.41
CA LYS A 177 8.59 15.11 3.27
C LYS A 177 7.29 15.78 2.83
N GLU A 178 6.24 14.98 2.65
CA GLU A 178 4.89 15.47 2.39
C GLU A 178 4.38 16.32 3.57
N ILE A 179 4.06 17.58 3.30
CA ILE A 179 3.45 18.50 4.25
C ILE A 179 1.97 18.76 3.95
N PHE A 180 1.54 18.43 2.73
CA PHE A 180 0.13 18.49 2.35
C PHE A 180 -0.16 17.53 1.18
N PHE A 181 -1.27 16.79 1.30
CA PHE A 181 -1.91 16.05 0.23
C PHE A 181 -3.42 16.29 0.27
N GLY A 182 -3.98 16.79 -0.81
CA GLY A 182 -5.41 17.08 -0.83
C GLY A 182 -5.94 17.52 -2.19
N PHE A 183 -7.22 17.82 -2.25
CA PHE A 183 -7.83 18.31 -3.48
C PHE A 183 -7.23 19.65 -3.91
N TYR A 184 -6.94 19.76 -5.20
CA TYR A 184 -6.52 21.02 -5.80
C TYR A 184 -7.65 22.04 -5.75
N SER A 185 -7.33 23.27 -5.37
CA SER A 185 -8.29 24.38 -5.28
C SER A 185 -7.64 25.68 -5.73
N SER A 186 -8.45 26.71 -5.94
CA SER A 186 -7.98 28.07 -6.26
C SER A 186 -7.11 28.73 -5.18
N LYS A 187 -7.08 28.15 -3.97
CA LYS A 187 -6.15 28.56 -2.90
C LYS A 187 -4.73 28.05 -3.09
N LEU A 188 -4.54 27.10 -4.01
CA LEU A 188 -3.28 26.40 -4.29
C LEU A 188 -2.85 26.52 -5.76
N ASP A 189 -3.41 27.48 -6.52
CA ASP A 189 -3.20 27.62 -7.95
C ASP A 189 -1.90 28.36 -8.32
N THR A 190 -1.32 29.12 -7.39
CA THR A 190 -0.03 29.82 -7.57
C THR A 190 0.95 29.50 -6.47
N ASN A 191 2.25 29.62 -6.77
CA ASN A 191 3.32 29.39 -5.80
C ASN A 191 3.21 30.32 -4.60
N ASP A 192 2.88 31.60 -4.81
CA ASP A 192 2.70 32.57 -3.72
C ASP A 192 1.59 32.19 -2.74
N LYS A 193 0.47 31.68 -3.26
CA LYS A 193 -0.63 31.20 -2.41
C LYS A 193 -0.24 29.96 -1.62
N ILE A 194 0.51 29.06 -2.26
CA ILE A 194 1.04 27.85 -1.59
C ILE A 194 2.00 28.26 -0.47
N LEU A 195 2.96 29.14 -0.74
CA LEU A 195 3.93 29.61 0.26
C LEU A 195 3.28 30.34 1.42
N LYS A 196 2.18 31.06 1.15
CA LYS A 196 1.41 31.73 2.22
C LYS A 196 0.74 30.74 3.18
N LEU A 197 0.30 29.55 2.68
CA LEU A 197 -0.34 28.51 3.49
C LEU A 197 0.68 27.53 4.08
N PHE A 198 1.74 27.25 3.33
CA PHE A 198 2.80 26.31 3.67
C PHE A 198 4.16 26.97 3.45
N PRO A 199 4.69 27.74 4.43
CA PRO A 199 5.96 28.49 4.28
C PRO A 199 7.17 27.60 4.00
N ASP A 200 7.13 26.34 4.47
CA ASP A 200 8.19 25.35 4.29
C ASP A 200 8.12 24.59 2.95
N ALA A 201 7.11 24.89 2.11
CA ALA A 201 6.93 24.25 0.83
C ALA A 201 8.11 24.55 -0.12
N VAL A 202 8.68 23.51 -0.72
CA VAL A 202 9.76 23.59 -1.70
C VAL A 202 9.34 23.04 -3.05
N THR A 203 8.63 21.93 -3.06
CA THR A 203 8.17 21.29 -4.29
C THR A 203 6.68 20.97 -4.24
N LYS A 204 6.07 20.86 -5.42
CA LYS A 204 4.70 20.36 -5.59
C LYS A 204 4.63 19.37 -6.73
N ARG A 205 3.63 18.49 -6.65
CA ARG A 205 3.25 17.57 -7.75
C ARG A 205 1.73 17.59 -7.91
N ILE A 206 1.27 17.51 -9.13
CA ILE A 206 -0.16 17.31 -9.42
C ILE A 206 -0.43 15.83 -9.56
N TYR A 207 -1.46 15.36 -8.90
CA TYR A 207 -1.94 13.98 -8.93
C TYR A 207 -3.37 13.96 -9.43
N TYR A 208 -3.58 13.29 -10.56
CA TYR A 208 -4.93 13.00 -11.05
C TYR A 208 -5.31 11.58 -10.66
N CYS A 209 -6.56 11.35 -10.26
CA CYS A 209 -7.05 10.01 -9.98
C CYS A 209 -8.51 9.84 -10.40
N ASN A 210 -8.92 8.59 -10.59
CA ASN A 210 -10.33 8.27 -10.80
C ASN A 210 -11.10 8.28 -9.47
N GLN A 211 -12.42 8.16 -9.52
CA GLN A 211 -13.29 8.31 -8.34
C GLN A 211 -12.99 7.33 -7.20
N ASN A 212 -12.62 6.10 -7.54
CA ASN A 212 -12.32 5.04 -6.55
C ASN A 212 -10.84 4.92 -6.20
N ASN A 213 -9.99 5.85 -6.69
CA ASN A 213 -8.54 5.86 -6.51
C ASN A 213 -7.82 4.57 -6.96
N SER A 214 -8.44 3.77 -7.84
CA SER A 214 -7.80 2.55 -8.36
C SER A 214 -6.74 2.82 -9.42
N VAL A 215 -6.76 4.02 -10.01
CA VAL A 215 -5.75 4.51 -10.95
C VAL A 215 -5.41 5.95 -10.63
N GLY A 216 -4.13 6.29 -10.75
CA GLY A 216 -3.59 7.62 -10.57
C GLY A 216 -2.55 7.99 -11.60
N ILE A 217 -2.42 9.29 -11.87
CA ILE A 217 -1.41 9.87 -12.76
C ILE A 217 -0.69 10.95 -11.97
N LEU A 218 0.60 10.76 -11.76
CA LEU A 218 1.45 11.68 -11.02
C LEU A 218 2.34 12.44 -11.98
N LEU A 219 2.10 13.74 -12.11
CA LEU A 219 2.85 14.62 -13.00
C LEU A 219 4.25 14.93 -12.43
N PRO A 220 5.17 15.45 -13.25
CA PRO A 220 6.50 15.82 -12.82
C PRO A 220 6.50 16.76 -11.61
N THR A 221 7.58 16.69 -10.84
CA THR A 221 7.81 17.60 -9.71
C THR A 221 8.08 19.01 -10.21
N GLU A 222 7.41 19.99 -9.63
CA GLU A 222 7.61 21.41 -9.89
C GLU A 222 8.18 22.10 -8.65
N ASN A 223 9.19 22.95 -8.83
CA ASN A 223 9.72 23.78 -7.76
C ASN A 223 8.74 24.92 -7.45
N ILE A 224 8.54 25.20 -6.16
CA ILE A 224 7.74 26.32 -5.65
C ILE A 224 8.62 27.54 -5.39
N LYS A 225 9.82 27.31 -4.80
CA LYS A 225 10.84 28.32 -4.58
C LYS A 225 11.81 28.28 -5.77
N ASN A 226 11.99 29.42 -6.40
CA ASN A 226 13.02 29.62 -7.44
C ASN A 226 14.41 29.75 -6.78
#